data_eddd5c61d2afc1ed46e3abef1f70b9e2
#
_entry.id   eddd5c61d2afc1ed46e3abef1f70b9e2
#
_cell.length_a   1.000
_cell.length_b   1.000
_cell.length_c   1.000
_cell.angle_alpha   90.00
_cell.angle_beta   90.00
_cell.angle_gamma   90.00
#
_symmetry.space_group_name_H-M   'P 1'
#
loop_
_entity.id
_entity.type
_entity.pdbx_description
1 polymer ?
#
loop_
_entity_poly.entity_id
_entity_poly.type
_entity_poly.pdbx_seq_one_letter_code
_entity_poly.pdbx_strand_id
1 'polypeptide(L)'
;AFGERWDESNHPQMTSMFRGMADRRKEQGYNVYQTNLRSDSWKEHKSRYWKTDATDDVPDVAFYQNELDRRMQYLADLGFINALGFAWSGSIEQGVEHQKHLARYIIARYGALPVVWTLSGEVAGYFPGKPRETAIKGWREVAKYVEKMDGYGTLQTAHYTNERPFADYYYDESWFDFVLNQAGHGDFPINPSWYRAYRKEHGTKPFIEGVS
;
A
#
# COMPACT_ATOMS: atom_id res chain seq x y z
N ALA A 1 8.21 -0.75 14.33
CA ALA A 1 8.96 -1.55 13.34
C ALA A 1 9.30 -0.77 12.07
N PHE A 2 8.49 0.18 11.66
CA PHE A 2 8.70 0.94 10.41
C PHE A 2 9.59 2.19 10.56
N GLY A 3 9.88 2.62 11.77
CA GLY A 3 10.77 3.74 12.05
C GLY A 3 12.23 3.35 12.28
N GLU A 4 12.51 2.08 12.43
CA GLU A 4 13.82 1.55 12.76
C GLU A 4 14.58 1.17 11.48
N ARG A 5 15.91 1.25 11.55
CA ARG A 5 16.76 0.76 10.48
C ARG A 5 16.68 -0.76 10.38
N TRP A 6 17.14 -1.30 9.26
CA TRP A 6 17.15 -2.74 9.00
C TRP A 6 17.76 -3.58 10.15
N ASP A 7 18.84 -3.09 10.74
CA ASP A 7 19.59 -3.78 11.80
C ASP A 7 19.32 -3.22 13.20
N GLU A 8 18.29 -2.38 13.39
CA GLU A 8 17.95 -1.81 14.68
C GLU A 8 16.85 -2.59 15.39
N SER A 9 16.94 -2.63 16.70
CA SER A 9 15.89 -3.13 17.58
C SER A 9 15.87 -2.36 18.90
N ASN A 10 14.68 -1.99 19.34
CA ASN A 10 14.43 -1.51 20.71
C ASN A 10 13.98 -2.66 21.63
N HIS A 11 13.94 -3.89 21.14
CA HIS A 11 13.57 -5.06 21.89
C HIS A 11 14.80 -5.90 22.26
N PRO A 12 15.02 -6.21 23.57
CA PRO A 12 16.28 -6.83 24.03
C PRO A 12 16.53 -8.25 23.48
N GLN A 13 15.50 -8.91 22.98
CA GLN A 13 15.58 -10.27 22.44
C GLN A 13 15.60 -10.33 20.90
N MET A 14 15.62 -9.18 20.23
CA MET A 14 15.61 -9.11 18.77
C MET A 14 16.78 -8.31 18.28
N THR A 15 17.52 -8.80 17.30
CA THR A 15 18.58 -8.05 16.62
C THR A 15 18.03 -7.07 15.58
N SER A 16 16.81 -7.31 15.11
CA SER A 16 16.07 -6.45 14.20
C SER A 16 14.59 -6.59 14.48
N MET A 17 13.91 -5.48 14.75
CA MET A 17 12.46 -5.49 14.97
C MET A 17 11.70 -5.95 13.73
N PHE A 18 12.13 -5.50 12.56
CA PHE A 18 11.48 -5.88 11.31
C PHE A 18 11.56 -7.40 11.08
N ARG A 19 12.78 -7.97 11.16
CA ARG A 19 12.98 -9.40 10.94
C ARG A 19 12.25 -10.23 11.99
N GLY A 20 12.41 -9.91 13.26
CA GLY A 20 11.73 -10.63 14.34
C GLY A 20 10.21 -10.61 14.21
N MET A 21 9.62 -9.50 13.77
CA MET A 21 8.19 -9.43 13.50
C MET A 21 7.80 -10.29 12.28
N ALA A 22 8.55 -10.23 11.18
CA ALA A 22 8.26 -11.02 9.98
C ALA A 22 8.35 -12.52 10.27
N ASP A 23 9.40 -12.97 10.97
CA ASP A 23 9.59 -14.36 11.38
C ASP A 23 8.42 -14.83 12.24
N ARG A 24 8.06 -14.04 13.24
CA ARG A 24 6.94 -14.38 14.13
C ARG A 24 5.61 -14.47 13.38
N ARG A 25 5.35 -13.58 12.44
CA ARG A 25 4.14 -13.65 11.61
C ARG A 25 4.16 -14.87 10.70
N LYS A 26 5.32 -15.23 10.15
CA LYS A 26 5.46 -16.46 9.37
C LYS A 26 5.18 -17.71 10.18
N GLU A 27 5.72 -17.81 11.39
CA GLU A 27 5.41 -18.90 12.33
C GLU A 27 3.91 -19.01 12.65
N GLN A 28 3.21 -17.90 12.71
CA GLN A 28 1.77 -17.82 12.93
C GLN A 28 0.93 -18.19 11.69
N GLY A 29 1.57 -18.47 10.56
CA GLY A 29 0.90 -18.84 9.30
C GLY A 29 0.48 -17.68 8.40
N TYR A 30 0.89 -16.45 8.70
CA TYR A 30 0.64 -15.33 7.79
C TYR A 30 1.46 -15.48 6.51
N ASN A 31 0.87 -15.08 5.38
CA ASN A 31 1.48 -15.18 4.05
C ASN A 31 1.41 -13.88 3.24
N VAL A 32 0.77 -12.84 3.74
CA VAL A 32 0.71 -11.51 3.13
C VAL A 32 1.24 -10.48 4.11
N TYR A 33 2.10 -9.60 3.63
CA TYR A 33 2.62 -8.45 4.37
C TYR A 33 2.20 -7.16 3.67
N GLN A 34 1.34 -6.39 4.31
CA GLN A 34 0.83 -5.14 3.74
C GLN A 34 1.62 -3.94 4.25
N THR A 35 2.02 -3.08 3.35
CA THR A 35 2.68 -1.82 3.69
C THR A 35 2.45 -0.74 2.63
N ASN A 36 2.55 0.53 3.04
CA ASN A 36 2.63 1.67 2.15
C ASN A 36 4.04 2.26 2.21
N LEU A 37 4.63 2.53 1.06
CA LEU A 37 6.04 2.95 0.96
C LEU A 37 6.25 4.40 1.33
N ARG A 38 5.24 5.25 1.19
CA ARG A 38 5.32 6.68 1.45
C ARG A 38 4.21 7.13 2.39
N SER A 39 4.58 7.87 3.43
CA SER A 39 3.64 8.52 4.34
C SER A 39 3.92 10.01 4.36
N ASP A 40 3.17 10.79 3.57
CA ASP A 40 3.30 12.25 3.52
C ASP A 40 2.33 12.96 4.49
N SER A 41 1.47 12.20 5.16
CA SER A 41 0.44 12.75 6.06
C SER A 41 0.98 13.34 7.37
N TRP A 42 2.24 13.06 7.71
CA TRP A 42 2.87 13.54 8.93
C TRP A 42 3.92 14.58 8.59
N LYS A 43 3.63 15.83 8.86
CA LYS A 43 4.49 17.01 8.61
C LYS A 43 5.90 16.91 9.21
N GLU A 44 6.13 15.97 10.09
CA GLU A 44 7.39 15.79 10.81
C GLU A 44 8.33 14.75 10.20
N HIS A 45 7.87 13.91 9.30
CA HIS A 45 8.69 12.90 8.65
C HIS A 45 9.00 13.33 7.22
N LYS A 46 10.17 13.94 7.05
CA LYS A 46 10.79 14.10 5.72
C LYS A 46 10.74 12.73 5.03
N SER A 47 10.18 12.68 3.85
CA SER A 47 10.08 11.45 3.08
C SER A 47 11.46 10.80 2.97
N ARG A 48 11.63 9.61 3.53
CA ARG A 48 12.89 8.86 3.42
C ARG A 48 13.07 8.22 2.04
N TYR A 49 12.03 8.25 1.21
CA TYR A 49 12.01 7.60 -0.10
C TYR A 49 12.50 8.50 -1.22
N TRP A 50 12.51 9.83 -1.01
CA TRP A 50 13.01 10.82 -1.95
C TRP A 50 14.06 11.69 -1.28
N LYS A 51 15.02 12.16 -2.05
CA LYS A 51 15.97 13.18 -1.57
C LYS A 51 15.22 14.47 -1.25
N THR A 52 15.52 15.05 -0.12
CA THR A 52 14.81 16.22 0.45
C THR A 52 15.20 17.56 -0.16
N ASP A 53 16.08 17.59 -1.15
CA ASP A 53 16.46 18.80 -1.87
C ASP A 53 15.47 19.06 -3.00
N ALA A 54 14.95 20.19 -2.95
CA ALA A 54 14.03 21.03 -3.73
C ALA A 54 13.35 20.53 -5.03
N THR A 55 13.70 19.42 -5.62
CA THR A 55 13.10 18.93 -6.87
C THR A 55 12.28 17.64 -6.73
N ASP A 56 12.23 17.05 -5.58
CA ASP A 56 11.39 15.92 -5.11
C ASP A 56 11.17 14.71 -6.06
N ASP A 57 11.78 14.72 -7.24
CA ASP A 57 11.62 13.67 -8.24
C ASP A 57 12.78 12.67 -8.29
N VAL A 58 13.73 12.77 -7.38
CA VAL A 58 14.90 11.90 -7.32
C VAL A 58 14.77 10.92 -6.14
N PRO A 59 14.68 9.61 -6.38
CA PRO A 59 14.63 8.63 -5.31
C PRO A 59 15.93 8.61 -4.49
N ASP A 60 15.81 8.41 -3.20
CA ASP A 60 16.97 8.14 -2.34
C ASP A 60 17.43 6.68 -2.54
N VAL A 61 18.24 6.46 -3.57
CA VAL A 61 18.72 5.13 -3.95
C VAL A 61 19.45 4.44 -2.80
N ALA A 62 20.21 5.18 -1.98
CA ALA A 62 20.92 4.61 -0.84
C ALA A 62 19.95 4.09 0.23
N PHE A 63 18.85 4.81 0.49
CA PHE A 63 17.80 4.34 1.38
C PHE A 63 17.13 3.07 0.83
N TYR A 64 16.79 3.04 -0.46
CA TYR A 64 16.23 1.84 -1.07
C TYR A 64 17.15 0.63 -0.91
N GLN A 65 18.42 0.77 -1.29
CA GLN A 65 19.40 -0.33 -1.23
C GLN A 65 19.64 -0.84 0.19
N ASN A 66 19.81 0.05 1.14
CA ASN A 66 20.22 -0.31 2.50
C ASN A 66 19.05 -0.75 3.39
N GLU A 67 17.85 -0.28 3.09
CA GLU A 67 16.69 -0.49 3.95
C GLU A 67 15.57 -1.26 3.26
N LEU A 68 15.07 -0.76 2.15
CA LEU A 68 13.83 -1.28 1.59
C LEU A 68 14.04 -2.56 0.77
N ASP A 69 15.08 -2.62 -0.07
CA ASP A 69 15.39 -3.81 -0.85
C ASP A 69 15.65 -5.01 0.05
N ARG A 70 16.36 -4.80 1.15
CA ARG A 70 16.64 -5.84 2.14
C ARG A 70 15.36 -6.38 2.78
N ARG A 71 14.41 -5.49 3.09
CA ARG A 71 13.09 -5.89 3.63
C ARG A 71 12.26 -6.65 2.61
N MET A 72 12.20 -6.14 1.40
CA MET A 72 11.41 -6.76 0.34
C MET A 72 11.94 -8.16 -0.01
N GLN A 73 13.26 -8.29 -0.12
CA GLN A 73 13.89 -9.59 -0.37
C GLN A 73 13.67 -10.56 0.80
N TYR A 74 13.83 -10.10 2.03
CA TYR A 74 13.63 -10.93 3.21
C TYR A 74 12.19 -11.48 3.31
N LEU A 75 11.21 -10.65 3.03
CA LEU A 75 9.81 -11.10 3.00
C LEU A 75 9.57 -12.10 1.86
N ALA A 76 10.15 -11.88 0.70
CA ALA A 76 10.07 -12.81 -0.43
C ALA A 76 10.71 -14.16 -0.09
N ASP A 77 11.90 -14.16 0.53
CA ASP A 77 12.60 -15.39 0.96
C ASP A 77 11.81 -16.18 2.02
N LEU A 78 11.08 -15.48 2.88
CA LEU A 78 10.13 -16.11 3.81
C LEU A 78 8.84 -16.60 3.13
N GLY A 79 8.63 -16.31 1.86
CA GLY A 79 7.43 -16.68 1.12
C GLY A 79 6.22 -15.82 1.45
N PHE A 80 6.42 -14.55 1.81
CA PHE A 80 5.35 -13.58 1.87
C PHE A 80 5.06 -12.98 0.48
N ILE A 81 3.80 -12.67 0.25
CA ILE A 81 3.37 -11.74 -0.79
C ILE A 81 3.36 -10.34 -0.19
N ASN A 82 4.01 -9.39 -0.82
CA ASN A 82 4.00 -8.00 -0.39
C ASN A 82 2.81 -7.27 -1.01
N ALA A 83 1.81 -6.95 -0.21
CA ALA A 83 0.73 -6.05 -0.60
C ALA A 83 1.22 -4.60 -0.45
N LEU A 84 1.69 -4.01 -1.56
CA LEU A 84 2.51 -2.81 -1.59
C LEU A 84 1.74 -1.62 -2.13
N GLY A 85 1.52 -0.62 -1.28
CA GLY A 85 0.97 0.67 -1.66
C GLY A 85 2.09 1.67 -1.95
N PHE A 86 1.89 2.52 -2.96
CA PHE A 86 2.89 3.51 -3.37
C PHE A 86 2.95 4.68 -2.40
N ALA A 87 1.81 5.06 -1.81
CA ALA A 87 1.70 6.23 -0.95
C ALA A 87 0.44 6.20 -0.07
N TRP A 88 0.16 7.27 0.66
CA TRP A 88 -1.14 7.55 1.27
C TRP A 88 -1.99 8.44 0.36
N SER A 89 -3.30 8.41 0.55
CA SER A 89 -4.24 9.13 -0.31
C SER A 89 -3.88 10.61 -0.50
N GLY A 90 -3.41 11.27 0.58
CA GLY A 90 -2.97 12.68 0.57
C GLY A 90 -1.82 13.00 -0.36
N SER A 91 -1.00 12.03 -0.68
CA SER A 91 0.17 12.23 -1.54
C SER A 91 -0.20 12.62 -2.98
N ILE A 92 -1.46 12.40 -3.39
CA ILE A 92 -1.94 12.83 -4.73
C ILE A 92 -1.91 14.35 -4.91
N GLU A 93 -1.84 15.12 -3.82
CA GLU A 93 -1.69 16.57 -3.87
C GLU A 93 -0.38 17.04 -4.51
N GLN A 94 0.63 16.19 -4.51
CA GLN A 94 1.91 16.45 -5.18
C GLN A 94 1.81 16.32 -6.70
N GLY A 95 0.66 15.88 -7.18
CA GLY A 95 0.37 15.74 -8.61
C GLY A 95 0.36 14.29 -9.09
N VAL A 96 -0.51 14.04 -10.04
CA VAL A 96 -0.67 12.70 -10.66
C VAL A 96 0.64 12.24 -11.33
N GLU A 97 1.33 13.11 -12.04
CA GLU A 97 2.57 12.77 -12.74
C GLU A 97 3.69 12.42 -11.76
N HIS A 98 3.78 13.12 -10.63
CA HIS A 98 4.72 12.77 -9.57
C HIS A 98 4.43 11.35 -9.00
N GLN A 99 3.16 11.02 -8.76
CA GLN A 99 2.79 9.69 -8.27
C GLN A 99 3.02 8.59 -9.33
N LYS A 100 2.82 8.88 -10.61
CA LYS A 100 3.19 7.98 -11.71
C LYS A 100 4.70 7.74 -11.78
N HIS A 101 5.51 8.77 -11.57
CA HIS A 101 6.97 8.63 -11.52
C HIS A 101 7.40 7.72 -10.38
N LEU A 102 6.84 7.94 -9.18
CA LEU A 102 7.07 7.06 -8.02
C LEU A 102 6.65 5.62 -8.32
N ALA A 103 5.45 5.42 -8.82
CA ALA A 103 4.94 4.10 -9.15
C ALA A 103 5.84 3.38 -10.17
N ARG A 104 6.28 4.06 -11.22
CA ARG A 104 7.21 3.49 -12.21
C ARG A 104 8.51 3.02 -11.57
N TYR A 105 9.08 3.81 -10.67
CA TYR A 105 10.31 3.45 -9.98
C TYR A 105 10.12 2.20 -9.11
N ILE A 106 9.02 2.14 -8.36
CA ILE A 106 8.67 1.02 -7.48
C ILE A 106 8.39 -0.26 -8.29
N ILE A 107 7.64 -0.17 -9.37
CA ILE A 107 7.35 -1.30 -10.26
C ILE A 107 8.65 -1.86 -10.85
N ALA A 108 9.51 -0.99 -11.39
CA ALA A 108 10.78 -1.41 -11.96
C ALA A 108 11.71 -2.07 -10.94
N ARG A 109 11.57 -1.71 -9.66
CA ARG A 109 12.42 -2.23 -8.59
C ARG A 109 11.90 -3.52 -7.98
N TYR A 110 10.60 -3.66 -7.82
CA TYR A 110 9.99 -4.75 -7.04
C TYR A 110 9.01 -5.61 -7.83
N GLY A 111 8.68 -5.27 -9.06
CA GLY A 111 7.69 -6.03 -9.83
C GLY A 111 8.06 -7.51 -10.10
N ALA A 112 9.34 -7.86 -10.02
CA ALA A 112 9.80 -9.24 -10.14
C ALA A 112 9.70 -10.06 -8.83
N LEU A 113 9.37 -9.42 -7.71
CA LEU A 113 9.15 -10.08 -6.42
C LEU A 113 7.68 -10.49 -6.27
N PRO A 114 7.35 -11.36 -5.30
CA PRO A 114 5.95 -11.66 -4.96
C PRO A 114 5.26 -10.41 -4.41
N VAL A 115 4.62 -9.63 -5.26
CA VAL A 115 3.93 -8.38 -4.89
C VAL A 115 2.49 -8.37 -5.37
N VAL A 116 1.69 -7.55 -4.73
CA VAL A 116 0.36 -7.11 -5.16
C VAL A 116 0.31 -5.60 -4.98
N TRP A 117 -0.17 -4.88 -5.98
CA TRP A 117 -0.24 -3.41 -5.90
C TRP A 117 -1.52 -2.98 -5.18
N THR A 118 -1.39 -2.27 -4.07
CA THR A 118 -2.54 -1.77 -3.29
C THR A 118 -2.80 -0.27 -3.48
N LEU A 119 -2.16 0.34 -4.48
CA LEU A 119 -2.26 1.72 -4.92
C LEU A 119 -1.85 2.72 -3.85
N SER A 120 -2.75 3.09 -2.95
CA SER A 120 -2.42 3.95 -1.81
C SER A 120 -3.19 3.53 -0.57
N GLY A 121 -2.65 3.85 0.60
CA GLY A 121 -3.39 3.72 1.86
C GLY A 121 -4.58 4.67 1.87
N GLU A 122 -5.76 4.17 2.22
CA GLU A 122 -7.01 4.94 2.34
C GLU A 122 -7.27 5.83 1.12
N VAL A 123 -7.31 5.22 -0.05
CA VAL A 123 -7.31 5.87 -1.38
C VAL A 123 -8.29 7.04 -1.56
N ALA A 124 -9.38 7.07 -0.81
CA ALA A 124 -10.35 8.15 -0.77
C ALA A 124 -10.41 8.83 0.60
N GLY A 125 -9.33 8.77 1.36
CA GLY A 125 -9.23 9.32 2.70
C GLY A 125 -9.46 10.83 2.79
N TYR A 126 -9.53 11.30 4.02
CA TYR A 126 -9.83 12.71 4.31
C TYR A 126 -8.71 13.64 3.85
N PHE A 127 -9.12 14.66 3.09
CA PHE A 127 -8.28 15.78 2.66
C PHE A 127 -8.84 17.08 3.24
N PRO A 128 -8.16 17.72 4.19
CA PRO A 128 -8.58 19.03 4.65
C PRO A 128 -8.64 20.03 3.49
N GLY A 129 -9.83 20.56 3.22
CA GLY A 129 -10.03 21.62 2.24
C GLY A 129 -10.08 21.20 0.76
N LYS A 130 -10.09 19.89 0.45
CA LYS A 130 -10.21 19.43 -0.94
C LYS A 130 -11.34 18.42 -1.12
N PRO A 131 -12.01 18.43 -2.28
CA PRO A 131 -13.01 17.43 -2.60
C PRO A 131 -12.39 16.03 -2.67
N ARG A 132 -13.05 15.07 -2.06
CA ARG A 132 -12.68 13.65 -2.09
C ARG A 132 -12.53 13.09 -3.52
N GLU A 133 -13.35 13.56 -4.42
CA GLU A 133 -13.33 13.19 -5.84
C GLU A 133 -11.98 13.50 -6.50
N THR A 134 -11.26 14.50 -6.02
CA THR A 134 -9.92 14.83 -6.53
C THR A 134 -8.95 13.67 -6.28
N ALA A 135 -8.97 13.09 -5.09
CA ALA A 135 -8.15 11.92 -4.78
C ALA A 135 -8.57 10.70 -5.61
N ILE A 136 -9.87 10.42 -5.64
CA ILE A 136 -10.42 9.27 -6.37
C ILE A 136 -10.03 9.34 -7.86
N LYS A 137 -10.18 10.50 -8.49
CA LYS A 137 -9.79 10.71 -9.90
C LYS A 137 -8.29 10.60 -10.10
N GLY A 138 -7.50 11.25 -9.23
CA GLY A 138 -6.05 11.22 -9.34
C GLY A 138 -5.48 9.81 -9.17
N TRP A 139 -5.92 9.08 -8.18
CA TRP A 139 -5.47 7.69 -7.98
C TRP A 139 -5.96 6.73 -9.08
N ARG A 140 -7.12 6.99 -9.69
CA ARG A 140 -7.55 6.25 -10.89
C ARG A 140 -6.56 6.37 -12.04
N GLU A 141 -6.07 7.57 -12.29
CA GLU A 141 -5.07 7.79 -13.36
C GLU A 141 -3.72 7.15 -13.05
N VAL A 142 -3.31 7.15 -11.78
CA VAL A 142 -2.11 6.43 -11.35
C VAL A 142 -2.29 4.93 -11.52
N ALA A 143 -3.45 4.38 -11.15
CA ALA A 143 -3.73 2.95 -11.26
C ALA A 143 -3.72 2.45 -12.72
N LYS A 144 -4.33 3.19 -13.64
CA LYS A 144 -4.26 2.90 -15.09
C LYS A 144 -2.83 2.93 -15.61
N TYR A 145 -2.02 3.84 -15.09
CA TYR A 145 -0.61 3.90 -15.44
C TYR A 145 0.15 2.69 -14.90
N VAL A 146 -0.12 2.25 -13.66
CA VAL A 146 0.48 1.06 -13.04
C VAL A 146 0.16 -0.17 -13.90
N GLU A 147 -1.12 -0.42 -14.23
CA GLU A 147 -1.54 -1.52 -15.10
C GLU A 147 -0.76 -1.54 -16.42
N LYS A 148 -0.59 -0.37 -17.04
CA LYS A 148 0.15 -0.24 -18.29
C LYS A 148 1.65 -0.52 -18.15
N MET A 149 2.24 -0.15 -17.02
CA MET A 149 3.70 -0.21 -16.80
C MET A 149 4.15 -1.53 -16.19
N ASP A 150 3.25 -2.27 -15.56
CA ASP A 150 3.56 -3.57 -14.98
C ASP A 150 3.64 -4.64 -16.07
N GLY A 151 4.87 -5.09 -16.34
CA GLY A 151 5.14 -6.14 -17.33
C GLY A 151 4.84 -7.56 -16.86
N TYR A 152 4.47 -7.76 -15.59
CA TYR A 152 4.26 -9.09 -14.99
C TYR A 152 2.77 -9.45 -14.86
N GLY A 153 1.86 -8.51 -15.08
CA GLY A 153 0.42 -8.72 -14.85
C GLY A 153 0.09 -8.96 -13.38
N THR A 154 0.76 -8.24 -12.51
CA THR A 154 0.59 -8.32 -11.06
C THR A 154 -0.81 -7.87 -10.66
N LEU A 155 -1.46 -8.61 -9.77
CA LEU A 155 -2.78 -8.21 -9.24
C LEU A 155 -2.71 -6.81 -8.62
N GLN A 156 -3.73 -6.02 -8.93
CA GLN A 156 -3.85 -4.64 -8.46
C GLN A 156 -5.18 -4.39 -7.77
N THR A 157 -5.14 -3.62 -6.70
CA THR A 157 -6.30 -3.17 -5.95
C THR A 157 -6.08 -1.77 -5.39
N ALA A 158 -7.09 -1.25 -4.71
CA ALA A 158 -7.01 -0.03 -3.92
C ALA A 158 -7.34 -0.35 -2.46
N HIS A 159 -6.57 0.22 -1.53
CA HIS A 159 -6.87 0.11 -0.11
C HIS A 159 -7.92 1.16 0.27
N TYR A 160 -9.15 0.70 0.48
CA TYR A 160 -10.27 1.57 0.88
C TYR A 160 -10.23 1.93 2.36
N THR A 161 -10.86 3.07 2.68
CA THR A 161 -11.22 3.43 4.06
C THR A 161 -12.38 2.56 4.54
N ASN A 162 -12.69 2.62 5.85
CA ASN A 162 -13.80 1.90 6.48
C ASN A 162 -15.18 2.46 6.09
N GLU A 163 -15.45 2.61 4.80
CA GLU A 163 -16.71 3.11 4.30
C GLU A 163 -17.80 2.06 4.31
N ARG A 164 -19.00 2.49 4.67
CA ARG A 164 -20.17 1.63 4.72
C ARG A 164 -21.41 2.39 4.24
N PRO A 165 -22.10 1.94 3.21
CA PRO A 165 -21.76 0.78 2.39
C PRO A 165 -20.40 0.95 1.70
N PHE A 166 -19.78 -0.14 1.32
CA PHE A 166 -18.47 -0.11 0.67
C PHE A 166 -18.52 0.74 -0.59
N ALA A 167 -17.48 1.51 -0.80
CA ALA A 167 -17.41 2.41 -1.93
C ALA A 167 -17.02 1.69 -3.22
N ASP A 168 -17.69 2.04 -4.31
CA ASP A 168 -17.52 1.39 -5.62
C ASP A 168 -16.67 2.21 -6.59
N TYR A 169 -15.77 3.03 -6.08
CA TYR A 169 -15.04 4.00 -6.91
C TYR A 169 -14.33 3.39 -8.11
N TYR A 170 -13.91 2.14 -8.01
CA TYR A 170 -13.05 1.49 -8.99
C TYR A 170 -13.55 0.10 -9.40
N TYR A 171 -14.71 -0.33 -8.94
CA TYR A 171 -15.13 -1.71 -9.12
C TYR A 171 -15.17 -2.14 -10.59
N ASP A 172 -15.60 -1.24 -11.49
CA ASP A 172 -15.72 -1.50 -12.93
C ASP A 172 -14.44 -1.24 -13.74
N GLU A 173 -13.37 -0.80 -13.07
CA GLU A 173 -12.09 -0.57 -13.73
C GLU A 173 -11.39 -1.90 -14.04
N SER A 174 -10.73 -1.99 -15.20
CA SER A 174 -10.03 -3.20 -15.66
C SER A 174 -8.90 -3.62 -14.74
N TRP A 175 -8.20 -2.64 -14.20
CA TRP A 175 -7.06 -2.83 -13.30
C TRP A 175 -7.44 -3.26 -11.88
N PHE A 176 -8.70 -3.20 -11.52
CA PHE A 176 -9.14 -3.48 -10.15
C PHE A 176 -9.52 -4.95 -10.01
N ASP A 177 -8.60 -5.79 -9.53
CA ASP A 177 -8.76 -7.25 -9.51
C ASP A 177 -9.55 -7.78 -8.33
N PHE A 178 -9.42 -7.15 -7.16
CA PHE A 178 -10.12 -7.55 -5.95
C PHE A 178 -10.38 -6.37 -5.01
N VAL A 179 -11.31 -6.54 -4.10
CA VAL A 179 -11.65 -5.53 -3.08
C VAL A 179 -10.79 -5.75 -1.85
N LEU A 180 -10.01 -4.74 -1.49
CA LEU A 180 -9.26 -4.68 -0.24
C LEU A 180 -9.88 -3.62 0.67
N ASN A 181 -10.58 -4.08 1.69
CA ASN A 181 -11.29 -3.21 2.63
C ASN A 181 -10.53 -3.07 3.95
N GLN A 182 -10.75 -1.94 4.61
CA GLN A 182 -10.33 -1.69 5.98
C GLN A 182 -11.57 -1.61 6.88
N ALA A 183 -11.67 -2.48 7.90
CA ALA A 183 -12.79 -2.43 8.85
C ALA A 183 -12.72 -1.25 9.83
N GLY A 184 -11.55 -0.66 9.97
CA GLY A 184 -11.29 0.48 10.84
C GLY A 184 -10.36 0.15 12.02
N HIS A 185 -10.06 1.15 12.82
CA HIS A 185 -9.23 1.02 14.02
C HIS A 185 -10.10 1.12 15.26
N GLY A 186 -10.54 0.02 15.80
CA GLY A 186 -11.35 0.00 17.02
C GLY A 186 -12.28 -1.20 17.10
N ASP A 187 -13.04 -1.27 18.16
CA ASP A 187 -14.00 -2.35 18.47
C ASP A 187 -15.27 -2.26 17.59
N PHE A 188 -15.09 -2.16 16.28
CA PHE A 188 -16.21 -2.25 15.36
C PHE A 188 -16.48 -3.71 15.03
N PRO A 189 -17.67 -4.22 15.35
CA PRO A 189 -18.00 -5.57 14.99
C PRO A 189 -18.02 -5.72 13.47
N ILE A 190 -17.19 -6.60 12.96
CA ILE A 190 -17.24 -7.00 11.55
C ILE A 190 -18.58 -7.71 11.35
N ASN A 191 -19.45 -7.13 10.53
CA ASN A 191 -20.74 -7.74 10.24
C ASN A 191 -20.68 -8.52 8.91
N PRO A 192 -20.64 -9.86 8.94
CA PRO A 192 -20.55 -10.66 7.73
C PRO A 192 -21.70 -10.44 6.74
N SER A 193 -22.83 -9.89 7.19
CA SER A 193 -23.98 -9.61 6.30
C SER A 193 -23.65 -8.51 5.29
N TRP A 194 -22.81 -7.54 5.64
CA TRP A 194 -22.39 -6.47 4.72
C TRP A 194 -21.57 -7.02 3.55
N TYR A 195 -20.62 -7.91 3.84
CA TYR A 195 -19.82 -8.56 2.80
C TYR A 195 -20.66 -9.44 1.89
N ARG A 196 -21.63 -10.17 2.45
CA ARG A 196 -22.57 -10.97 1.67
C ARG A 196 -23.48 -10.10 0.78
N ALA A 197 -23.98 -8.98 1.31
CA ALA A 197 -24.77 -8.03 0.54
C ALA A 197 -23.95 -7.43 -0.62
N TYR A 198 -22.75 -6.96 -0.33
CA TYR A 198 -21.85 -6.40 -1.34
C TYR A 198 -21.55 -7.42 -2.45
N ARG A 199 -21.20 -8.65 -2.08
CA ARG A 199 -20.96 -9.73 -3.07
C ARG A 199 -22.19 -10.07 -3.89
N LYS A 200 -23.38 -10.01 -3.32
CA LYS A 200 -24.62 -10.25 -4.04
C LYS A 200 -24.91 -9.15 -5.07
N GLU A 201 -24.56 -7.92 -4.75
CA GLU A 201 -24.79 -6.75 -5.59
C GLU A 201 -23.75 -6.63 -6.71
N HIS A 202 -22.47 -6.81 -6.38
CA HIS A 202 -21.34 -6.60 -7.28
C HIS A 202 -20.66 -7.90 -7.78
N GLY A 203 -20.88 -8.98 -7.19
CA GLY A 203 -20.86 -10.42 -7.59
C GLY A 203 -19.54 -11.11 -7.84
N THR A 204 -18.53 -10.60 -8.49
CA THR A 204 -17.49 -11.48 -9.06
C THR A 204 -16.09 -11.29 -8.49
N LYS A 205 -15.71 -10.10 -8.07
CA LYS A 205 -14.35 -9.86 -7.59
C LYS A 205 -14.15 -10.42 -6.17
N PRO A 206 -13.00 -11.05 -5.89
CA PRO A 206 -12.64 -11.45 -4.53
C PRO A 206 -12.70 -10.27 -3.56
N PHE A 207 -13.06 -10.58 -2.30
CA PHE A 207 -13.15 -9.58 -1.24
C PHE A 207 -12.23 -10.00 -0.09
N ILE A 208 -11.34 -9.10 0.33
CA ILE A 208 -10.38 -9.31 1.41
C ILE A 208 -10.56 -8.20 2.44
N GLU A 209 -10.64 -8.58 3.72
CA GLU A 209 -10.47 -7.65 4.83
C GLU A 209 -8.99 -7.59 5.16
N GLY A 210 -8.35 -6.46 4.88
CA GLY A 210 -6.91 -6.31 4.97
C GLY A 210 -6.42 -5.60 6.24
N VAL A 211 -7.28 -4.83 6.90
CA VAL A 211 -6.93 -4.07 8.11
C VAL A 211 -8.10 -4.03 9.06
N SER A 212 -7.92 -4.61 10.24
CA SER A 212 -8.91 -4.66 11.32
C SER A 212 -8.27 -4.39 12.68
#